data_bb1d47a97e1ac1ebe8728a09fcd5686c
#
_entry.id   bb1d47a97e1ac1ebe8728a09fcd5686c
#
_cell.length_a   1.000
_cell.length_b   1.000
_cell.length_c   1.000
_cell.angle_alpha   90.00
_cell.angle_beta   90.00
_cell.angle_gamma   90.00
#
_symmetry.space_group_name_H-M   'P 1'
#
loop_
_entity.id
_entity.type
_entity.pdbx_description
1 polymer ?
#
loop_
_entity_poly.entity_id
_entity_poly.type
_entity_poly.pdbx_seq_one_letter_code
_entity_poly.pdbx_strand_id
1 'polypeptide(L)'
;MTLKILRSSLLAFSAALLLACGGGGGGGGGGGGGSAAFGAAGTASGFGVNGGGSGGAGDGGGNAGDGSASTGGAGSTTTAATGGGDDSGVGSGGTGVSTADAVGIGAVGGLGSIIVNGLRYNTDSASLSIEDAAALQIGMTARVTGPVSLDFTTGVATQVVSSADLRGPMLSVDTAAGRFVVWGTTVTTDAATVWADAPGLAAIPLGTTLQVWGVPAEPGVLRATRVEQRALAVPIVTGTVQNLNTTLRTFTLGGLTVNYGLAVLGNAFDSTPLANGAIVRVRADVAALPGPLTVSLVQPWYPVPAITGVAVQLGGVITDYAGSGSFRVLGTTVDASSAQITGGPPGSLGDGVKVEVAGIMANGVLKVSKLKLRNIPGTGGPAAFTLIGTVGNFVSPASFQVRGQPVDASGASVVFGNGTAANLGSGAAVTVSGSQIVNGTLIAEQVVFR
;
A
#
# COMPACT_ATOMS: atom_id res chain seq x y z
N MET A 1 47.22 -41.86 5.90
CA MET A 1 46.55 -43.07 6.41
C MET A 1 45.13 -42.68 6.75
N THR A 2 44.01 -43.05 6.16
CA THR A 2 43.63 -44.07 5.16
C THR A 2 42.39 -43.60 4.42
N LEU A 3 42.47 -43.68 3.14
CA LEU A 3 41.43 -43.49 2.13
C LEU A 3 40.35 -44.57 2.29
N LYS A 4 39.05 -44.28 2.17
CA LYS A 4 38.03 -45.25 1.71
C LYS A 4 36.96 -44.55 0.87
N ILE A 5 37.01 -44.86 -0.40
CA ILE A 5 36.08 -44.74 -1.50
C ILE A 5 35.06 -45.87 -1.36
N LEU A 6 33.80 -45.65 -1.64
CA LEU A 6 32.85 -46.62 -2.32
C LEU A 6 31.52 -45.92 -2.65
N ARG A 7 31.28 -45.70 -3.93
CA ARG A 7 30.53 -46.45 -4.97
C ARG A 7 29.02 -46.19 -4.98
N SER A 8 28.66 -45.50 -6.01
CA SER A 8 27.58 -45.66 -7.00
C SER A 8 26.48 -46.70 -6.74
N SER A 9 25.21 -46.29 -6.90
CA SER A 9 24.18 -47.13 -7.49
C SER A 9 23.19 -46.25 -8.29
N LEU A 10 23.29 -46.42 -9.57
CA LEU A 10 22.37 -45.99 -10.64
C LEU A 10 21.20 -46.99 -10.66
N LEU A 11 19.97 -46.51 -10.61
CA LEU A 11 18.80 -47.32 -10.97
C LEU A 11 17.93 -46.50 -11.93
N ALA A 12 18.04 -46.88 -13.17
CA ALA A 12 17.13 -46.55 -14.26
C ALA A 12 15.83 -47.33 -14.10
N PHE A 13 14.68 -46.72 -14.29
CA PHE A 13 13.43 -47.40 -14.55
C PHE A 13 12.80 -46.84 -15.83
N SER A 14 12.65 -47.77 -16.76
CA SER A 14 12.18 -47.59 -18.12
C SER A 14 10.66 -47.43 -18.21
N ALA A 15 10.28 -46.80 -19.31
CA ALA A 15 8.95 -46.56 -19.82
C ALA A 15 8.06 -47.82 -19.97
N ALA A 16 6.76 -47.60 -19.83
CA ALA A 16 5.75 -48.42 -20.49
C ALA A 16 4.62 -47.56 -21.02
N LEU A 17 4.60 -47.44 -22.33
CA LEU A 17 3.55 -46.88 -23.18
C LEU A 17 2.45 -47.93 -23.32
N LEU A 18 1.20 -47.59 -23.08
CA LEU A 18 0.05 -48.37 -23.51
C LEU A 18 -0.96 -47.45 -24.19
N LEU A 19 -0.97 -47.51 -25.53
CA LEU A 19 -2.09 -47.10 -26.36
C LEU A 19 -3.24 -48.10 -26.19
N ALA A 20 -4.47 -47.62 -26.06
CA ALA A 20 -5.69 -48.35 -26.37
C ALA A 20 -6.65 -47.42 -27.14
N CYS A 21 -6.80 -47.72 -28.43
CA CYS A 21 -7.85 -47.25 -29.32
C CYS A 21 -9.13 -48.04 -29.11
N GLY A 22 -10.26 -47.45 -29.40
CA GLY A 22 -11.58 -48.02 -29.65
C GLY A 22 -12.68 -47.08 -29.17
N GLY A 23 -13.59 -46.51 -29.96
CA GLY A 23 -14.15 -46.89 -31.24
C GLY A 23 -15.65 -47.05 -31.08
N GLY A 24 -16.43 -46.18 -31.82
CA GLY A 24 -17.85 -46.38 -32.12
C GLY A 24 -18.82 -45.75 -31.12
N GLY A 25 -19.83 -44.97 -31.47
CA GLY A 25 -20.62 -44.77 -32.63
C GLY A 25 -22.05 -44.46 -32.19
N GLY A 26 -22.68 -43.43 -32.81
CA GLY A 26 -23.99 -43.55 -33.33
C GLY A 26 -25.16 -42.85 -32.64
N GLY A 27 -25.74 -41.86 -33.36
CA GLY A 27 -27.15 -41.57 -33.49
C GLY A 27 -27.81 -40.69 -32.40
N GLY A 28 -28.51 -39.63 -32.67
CA GLY A 28 -29.30 -39.16 -33.76
C GLY A 28 -30.54 -38.43 -33.19
N GLY A 29 -30.92 -37.32 -33.86
CA GLY A 29 -32.24 -36.69 -33.74
C GLY A 29 -32.40 -35.65 -32.61
N GLY A 30 -32.76 -34.45 -32.83
CA GLY A 30 -33.58 -33.76 -33.79
C GLY A 30 -34.40 -32.73 -33.06
N GLY A 31 -34.47 -31.56 -33.62
CA GLY A 31 -35.68 -30.74 -33.48
C GLY A 31 -35.61 -29.42 -32.72
N GLY A 32 -35.65 -28.33 -33.47
CA GLY A 32 -36.54 -27.17 -33.30
C GLY A 32 -36.05 -26.11 -32.33
N GLY A 33 -35.64 -25.00 -32.80
CA GLY A 33 -36.38 -23.96 -33.49
C GLY A 33 -36.69 -22.83 -32.51
N GLY A 34 -36.14 -21.62 -32.77
CA GLY A 34 -36.60 -20.45 -32.02
C GLY A 34 -35.61 -19.30 -32.08
N SER A 35 -35.47 -18.72 -33.28
CA SER A 35 -34.89 -17.38 -33.42
C SER A 35 -35.79 -16.34 -32.80
N ALA A 36 -35.22 -15.42 -32.03
CA ALA A 36 -35.76 -14.08 -31.87
C ALA A 36 -34.62 -13.10 -31.72
N ALA A 37 -34.30 -12.48 -32.84
CA ALA A 37 -33.57 -11.24 -32.89
C ALA A 37 -34.59 -10.10 -32.69
N PHE A 38 -34.29 -9.17 -31.84
CA PHE A 38 -34.76 -7.79 -31.83
C PHE A 38 -33.64 -7.00 -31.22
N GLY A 39 -33.04 -6.05 -31.87
CA GLY A 39 -33.55 -4.99 -32.70
C GLY A 39 -32.97 -3.73 -32.13
N ALA A 40 -31.97 -3.18 -32.82
CA ALA A 40 -31.39 -1.89 -32.53
C ALA A 40 -32.41 -0.77 -32.87
N ALA A 41 -32.46 0.24 -32.01
CA ALA A 41 -32.88 1.59 -32.30
C ALA A 41 -32.28 2.47 -31.21
N GLY A 42 -31.40 3.38 -31.39
CA GLY A 42 -31.18 4.34 -32.43
C GLY A 42 -32.15 5.48 -32.29
N THR A 43 -31.88 6.49 -31.44
CA THR A 43 -32.31 7.85 -31.73
C THR A 43 -31.39 8.85 -31.04
N ALA A 44 -30.63 9.52 -31.88
CA ALA A 44 -30.04 10.83 -31.61
C ALA A 44 -31.15 11.89 -31.88
N SER A 45 -31.21 12.91 -31.07
CA SER A 45 -31.80 14.22 -31.36
C SER A 45 -31.30 15.14 -30.26
N GLY A 46 -30.68 16.21 -30.47
CA GLY A 46 -30.74 17.21 -31.53
C GLY A 46 -30.81 18.55 -30.84
N PHE A 47 -29.81 19.34 -31.04
CA PHE A 47 -29.73 20.79 -31.03
C PHE A 47 -30.92 21.63 -30.52
N GLY A 48 -30.61 22.60 -29.67
CA GLY A 48 -31.43 23.75 -29.37
C GLY A 48 -30.60 24.94 -28.97
N VAL A 49 -30.15 25.69 -30.01
CA VAL A 49 -29.59 27.05 -29.90
C VAL A 49 -30.77 28.03 -29.98
N ASN A 50 -30.84 28.98 -29.04
CA ASN A 50 -31.45 30.30 -29.20
C ASN A 50 -31.01 31.13 -28.00
N GLY A 51 -30.39 32.32 -28.13
CA GLY A 51 -30.50 33.33 -29.13
C GLY A 51 -31.29 34.51 -28.59
N GLY A 52 -30.61 35.62 -28.30
CA GLY A 52 -31.16 36.96 -28.23
C GLY A 52 -31.73 37.39 -26.88
N GLY A 53 -31.49 38.53 -26.38
CA GLY A 53 -31.11 39.83 -26.87
C GLY A 53 -31.14 40.83 -25.75
N SER A 54 -30.27 41.74 -25.88
CA SER A 54 -30.37 43.21 -25.78
C SER A 54 -31.04 43.86 -24.55
N GLY A 55 -30.26 44.72 -23.93
CA GLY A 55 -30.60 46.15 -23.94
C GLY A 55 -30.73 46.75 -22.56
N GLY A 56 -30.01 47.81 -22.30
CA GLY A 56 -30.31 48.76 -21.29
C GLY A 56 -29.11 49.52 -20.73
N ALA A 57 -28.76 50.58 -21.42
CA ALA A 57 -27.84 51.58 -20.92
C ALA A 57 -28.55 52.45 -19.85
N GLY A 58 -27.77 52.98 -18.95
CA GLY A 58 -28.20 54.00 -18.02
C GLY A 58 -26.99 54.69 -17.38
N ASP A 59 -26.78 55.87 -17.92
CA ASP A 59 -25.83 56.91 -17.56
C ASP A 59 -25.92 57.38 -16.11
N GLY A 60 -24.84 58.01 -15.69
CA GLY A 60 -24.98 59.14 -14.74
C GLY A 60 -23.87 59.32 -13.73
N GLY A 61 -22.90 60.16 -14.08
CA GLY A 61 -22.45 61.34 -13.35
C GLY A 61 -21.57 61.06 -12.13
N GLY A 62 -20.31 61.33 -12.11
CA GLY A 62 -19.63 62.61 -12.09
C GLY A 62 -19.67 63.29 -10.73
N ASN A 63 -18.55 63.32 -10.00
CA ASN A 63 -17.99 64.57 -9.60
C ASN A 63 -16.60 64.41 -8.93
N ALA A 64 -15.70 65.27 -9.37
CA ALA A 64 -14.38 65.52 -8.82
C ALA A 64 -14.50 66.41 -7.59
N GLY A 65 -13.59 66.27 -6.65
CA GLY A 65 -13.43 67.16 -5.52
C GLY A 65 -12.04 67.02 -4.92
N ASP A 66 -11.25 67.96 -5.28
CA ASP A 66 -9.91 68.36 -4.88
C ASP A 66 -9.78 68.67 -3.38
N GLY A 67 -8.54 68.55 -2.81
CA GLY A 67 -8.27 69.35 -1.63
C GLY A 67 -7.33 68.78 -0.56
N SER A 68 -6.04 69.07 -0.78
CA SER A 68 -5.05 69.54 0.21
C SER A 68 -4.76 68.85 1.54
N ALA A 69 -3.48 68.67 1.68
CA ALA A 69 -2.57 68.49 2.80
C ALA A 69 -2.94 69.05 4.18
N SER A 70 -2.54 68.37 5.24
CA SER A 70 -1.63 68.89 6.29
C SER A 70 -1.32 67.85 7.37
N THR A 71 -0.07 67.72 7.59
CA THR A 71 0.76 67.47 8.81
C THR A 71 0.13 67.08 10.15
N GLY A 72 0.71 66.06 10.77
CA GLY A 72 1.15 66.07 12.15
C GLY A 72 0.40 65.16 13.14
N GLY A 73 1.15 64.38 13.87
CA GLY A 73 0.78 63.96 15.21
C GLY A 73 0.78 62.49 15.53
N ALA A 74 1.76 62.10 16.32
CA ALA A 74 1.90 60.79 16.95
C ALA A 74 0.71 60.44 17.87
N GLY A 75 0.34 59.16 17.88
CA GLY A 75 -0.61 58.66 18.85
C GLY A 75 -0.85 57.16 18.69
N SER A 76 -0.22 56.41 19.56
CA SER A 76 -0.38 54.97 19.74
C SER A 76 -1.79 54.66 20.26
N THR A 77 -2.57 53.83 19.58
CA THR A 77 -3.64 53.05 20.20
C THR A 77 -3.92 51.79 19.37
N THR A 78 -3.77 50.67 20.02
CA THR A 78 -4.18 49.32 19.59
C THR A 78 -5.67 49.27 19.33
N THR A 79 -6.05 48.86 18.14
CA THR A 79 -7.41 48.33 17.87
C THR A 79 -7.32 47.10 17.00
N ALA A 80 -7.90 46.05 17.49
CA ALA A 80 -8.04 44.79 16.80
C ALA A 80 -8.90 44.97 15.56
N ALA A 81 -8.38 44.63 14.40
CA ALA A 81 -9.16 44.46 13.17
C ALA A 81 -9.28 42.97 12.86
N THR A 82 -10.49 42.45 12.96
CA THR A 82 -10.92 41.21 12.34
C THR A 82 -10.92 41.41 10.86
N GLY A 83 -9.95 40.78 10.18
CA GLY A 83 -9.88 40.72 8.74
C GLY A 83 -9.69 39.24 8.35
N GLY A 84 -10.68 38.67 7.67
CA GLY A 84 -10.53 37.39 6.98
C GLY A 84 -9.39 37.51 5.99
N GLY A 85 -8.37 36.70 6.18
CA GLY A 85 -7.22 36.61 5.27
C GLY A 85 -7.13 35.20 4.75
N ASP A 86 -7.10 35.11 3.45
CA ASP A 86 -6.76 33.93 2.67
C ASP A 86 -5.46 33.31 3.21
N ASP A 87 -5.59 32.13 3.84
CA ASP A 87 -4.45 31.33 4.28
C ASP A 87 -3.75 30.66 3.07
N SER A 88 -3.13 31.46 2.23
CA SER A 88 -1.95 31.03 1.50
C SER A 88 -0.75 31.18 2.45
N GLY A 89 -0.62 30.27 3.38
CA GLY A 89 0.43 30.27 4.39
C GLY A 89 1.81 30.05 3.79
N VAL A 90 2.40 31.13 3.28
CA VAL A 90 3.84 31.21 3.09
C VAL A 90 4.44 31.46 4.44
N GLY A 91 4.79 30.40 5.17
CA GLY A 91 5.47 30.47 6.45
C GLY A 91 6.81 31.14 6.31
N SER A 92 6.85 32.44 6.58
CA SER A 92 8.08 33.22 6.62
C SER A 92 8.87 32.86 7.89
N GLY A 93 10.09 32.35 7.71
CA GLY A 93 11.08 32.18 8.76
C GLY A 93 11.00 30.88 9.56
N GLY A 94 10.41 29.87 9.01
CA GLY A 94 10.40 28.53 9.59
C GLY A 94 11.70 27.77 9.33
N THR A 95 11.96 26.77 10.10
CA THR A 95 13.04 25.78 10.10
C THR A 95 13.31 25.06 8.77
N GLY A 96 12.74 25.49 7.64
CA GLY A 96 12.87 24.84 6.33
C GLY A 96 12.13 23.50 6.24
N VAL A 97 11.22 23.23 7.18
CA VAL A 97 10.42 21.98 7.20
C VAL A 97 9.07 22.23 6.52
N SER A 98 8.79 21.48 5.44
CA SER A 98 7.48 21.45 4.81
C SER A 98 6.73 20.17 5.22
N THR A 99 5.61 20.35 5.91
CA THR A 99 4.66 19.26 6.17
C THR A 99 3.48 19.26 5.21
N ALA A 100 3.36 20.29 4.35
CA ALA A 100 2.27 20.43 3.40
C ALA A 100 2.29 19.31 2.32
N ASP A 101 3.49 18.96 1.85
CA ASP A 101 3.71 17.94 0.81
C ASP A 101 4.26 16.61 1.39
N ALA A 102 3.87 16.30 2.62
CA ALA A 102 4.34 15.10 3.28
C ALA A 102 3.93 13.83 2.54
N VAL A 103 4.78 12.83 2.63
CA VAL A 103 4.58 11.51 2.01
C VAL A 103 4.65 10.42 3.05
N GLY A 104 3.59 9.61 3.12
CA GLY A 104 3.54 8.36 3.88
C GLY A 104 3.51 7.15 2.96
N ILE A 105 4.42 6.17 3.15
CA ILE A 105 4.43 4.92 2.39
C ILE A 105 4.50 3.76 3.39
N GLY A 106 3.58 2.80 3.25
CA GLY A 106 3.54 1.62 4.12
C GLY A 106 2.24 0.86 4.01
N ALA A 107 2.04 -0.10 4.90
CA ALA A 107 0.80 -0.84 4.97
C ALA A 107 -0.30 -0.05 5.68
N VAL A 108 -1.53 -0.17 5.19
CA VAL A 108 -2.73 0.29 5.88
C VAL A 108 -2.92 -0.54 7.14
N GLY A 109 -2.68 0.06 8.30
CA GLY A 109 -2.83 -0.57 9.61
C GLY A 109 -4.20 -0.36 10.24
N GLY A 110 -5.08 0.44 9.61
CA GLY A 110 -6.39 0.68 10.18
C GLY A 110 -7.33 1.52 9.34
N LEU A 111 -8.59 1.50 9.74
CA LEU A 111 -9.68 2.22 9.11
C LEU A 111 -10.39 3.11 10.13
N GLY A 112 -10.87 4.25 9.64
CA GLY A 112 -11.59 5.20 10.47
C GLY A 112 -11.05 6.63 10.55
N SER A 113 -10.88 7.25 9.43
CA SER A 113 -10.07 7.44 8.31
C SER A 113 -9.00 6.36 8.09
N ILE A 114 -8.04 6.52 7.19
CA ILE A 114 -6.98 5.50 7.04
C ILE A 114 -5.85 5.73 8.06
N ILE A 115 -5.24 4.65 8.50
CA ILE A 115 -4.05 4.68 9.36
C ILE A 115 -2.92 4.02 8.57
N VAL A 116 -1.85 4.79 8.28
CA VAL A 116 -0.63 4.29 7.64
C VAL A 116 0.55 4.69 8.52
N ASN A 117 1.42 3.73 8.85
CA ASN A 117 2.59 3.94 9.72
C ASN A 117 2.23 4.58 11.08
N GLY A 118 1.07 4.24 11.63
CA GLY A 118 0.60 4.80 12.89
C GLY A 118 0.03 6.22 12.80
N LEU A 119 0.15 6.91 11.66
CA LEU A 119 -0.45 8.21 11.43
C LEU A 119 -1.87 8.07 10.88
N ARG A 120 -2.80 8.78 11.49
CA ARG A 120 -4.20 8.83 11.07
C ARG A 120 -4.43 9.96 10.07
N TYR A 121 -4.78 9.62 8.83
CA TYR A 121 -5.11 10.56 7.78
C TYR A 121 -6.63 10.73 7.65
N ASN A 122 -7.12 11.97 7.67
CA ASN A 122 -8.45 12.27 7.15
C ASN A 122 -8.43 12.11 5.62
N THR A 123 -9.40 11.38 5.07
CA THR A 123 -9.51 11.07 3.63
C THR A 123 -10.77 11.61 2.97
N ASP A 124 -11.54 12.46 3.67
CA ASP A 124 -12.86 12.90 3.20
C ASP A 124 -12.79 13.66 1.86
N SER A 125 -11.68 14.37 1.60
CA SER A 125 -11.42 15.09 0.36
C SER A 125 -10.32 14.48 -0.52
N ALA A 126 -9.81 13.30 -0.15
CA ALA A 126 -8.70 12.68 -0.86
C ALA A 126 -9.12 12.08 -2.20
N SER A 127 -8.26 12.23 -3.21
CA SER A 127 -8.32 11.41 -4.42
C SER A 127 -7.81 10.00 -4.11
N LEU A 128 -8.63 8.98 -4.38
CA LEU A 128 -8.27 7.58 -4.17
C LEU A 128 -8.00 6.90 -5.51
N SER A 129 -6.80 6.37 -5.70
CA SER A 129 -6.42 5.54 -6.84
C SER A 129 -6.07 4.15 -6.32
N ILE A 130 -7.06 3.26 -6.34
CA ILE A 130 -6.91 1.89 -5.86
C ILE A 130 -6.93 0.97 -7.07
N GLU A 131 -5.77 0.36 -7.36
CA GLU A 131 -5.66 -0.66 -8.40
C GLU A 131 -5.73 -2.06 -7.78
N ASP A 132 -6.19 -3.03 -8.58
CA ASP A 132 -6.21 -4.45 -8.22
C ASP A 132 -7.18 -4.84 -7.09
N ALA A 133 -7.97 -3.89 -6.58
CA ALA A 133 -9.00 -4.11 -5.58
C ALA A 133 -10.16 -3.11 -5.74
N ALA A 134 -11.34 -3.47 -5.24
CA ALA A 134 -12.52 -2.61 -5.31
C ALA A 134 -12.45 -1.42 -4.34
N ALA A 135 -11.74 -1.58 -3.23
CA ALA A 135 -11.56 -0.56 -2.18
C ALA A 135 -10.29 -0.81 -1.40
N LEU A 136 -9.81 0.23 -0.72
CA LEU A 136 -8.69 0.13 0.19
C LEU A 136 -9.05 -0.71 1.41
N GLN A 137 -8.18 -1.67 1.75
CA GLN A 137 -8.38 -2.60 2.86
C GLN A 137 -7.13 -2.64 3.75
N ILE A 138 -7.32 -3.12 4.99
CA ILE A 138 -6.20 -3.31 5.92
C ILE A 138 -5.18 -4.29 5.32
N GLY A 139 -3.91 -3.97 5.51
CA GLY A 139 -2.78 -4.72 4.99
C GLY A 139 -2.38 -4.35 3.56
N MET A 140 -3.16 -3.62 2.79
CA MET A 140 -2.72 -3.11 1.48
C MET A 140 -1.62 -2.08 1.68
N THR A 141 -0.59 -2.10 0.82
CA THR A 141 0.41 -1.04 0.76
C THR A 141 -0.19 0.19 0.09
N ALA A 142 0.13 1.35 0.64
CA ALA A 142 -0.35 2.61 0.09
C ALA A 142 0.72 3.69 0.17
N ARG A 143 0.65 4.63 -0.78
CA ARG A 143 1.32 5.92 -0.72
C ARG A 143 0.26 6.99 -0.48
N VAL A 144 0.45 7.77 0.58
CA VAL A 144 -0.43 8.87 0.96
C VAL A 144 0.36 10.17 0.82
N THR A 145 -0.23 11.17 0.18
CA THR A 145 0.31 12.53 0.14
C THR A 145 -0.65 13.49 0.80
N GLY A 146 -0.13 14.52 1.42
CA GLY A 146 -0.88 15.59 2.02
C GLY A 146 -0.29 16.06 3.36
N PRO A 147 -0.77 17.18 3.89
CA PRO A 147 -0.22 17.78 5.10
C PRO A 147 -0.34 16.87 6.33
N VAL A 148 0.71 16.90 7.15
CA VAL A 148 0.76 16.15 8.40
C VAL A 148 1.13 17.08 9.57
N SER A 149 0.72 16.70 10.80
CA SER A 149 1.18 17.37 12.01
C SER A 149 2.69 17.14 12.22
N LEU A 150 3.38 18.12 12.83
CA LEU A 150 4.82 18.02 13.09
C LEU A 150 5.20 16.86 14.00
N ASP A 151 4.26 16.40 14.81
CA ASP A 151 4.43 15.23 15.67
C ASP A 151 4.08 13.90 14.98
N PHE A 152 3.76 13.92 13.69
CA PHE A 152 3.40 12.73 12.89
C PHE A 152 2.28 11.87 13.53
N THR A 153 1.27 12.47 14.12
CA THR A 153 0.12 11.75 14.69
C THR A 153 -1.11 11.82 13.81
N THR A 154 -1.33 12.95 13.15
CA THR A 154 -2.49 13.21 12.28
C THR A 154 -2.07 13.85 10.96
N GLY A 155 -2.92 13.68 9.94
CA GLY A 155 -2.74 14.31 8.64
C GLY A 155 -4.05 14.40 7.87
N VAL A 156 -4.01 15.14 6.77
CA VAL A 156 -5.09 15.22 5.79
C VAL A 156 -4.54 14.70 4.47
N ALA A 157 -5.10 13.59 3.99
CA ALA A 157 -4.69 13.04 2.70
C ALA A 157 -5.28 13.91 1.58
N THR A 158 -4.43 14.27 0.61
CA THR A 158 -4.85 14.84 -0.67
C THR A 158 -4.97 13.74 -1.73
N GLN A 159 -4.09 12.73 -1.65
CA GLN A 159 -4.11 11.58 -2.54
C GLN A 159 -3.72 10.31 -1.78
N VAL A 160 -4.37 9.21 -2.12
CA VAL A 160 -4.01 7.85 -1.70
C VAL A 160 -3.91 6.96 -2.94
N VAL A 161 -2.76 6.33 -3.11
CA VAL A 161 -2.50 5.37 -4.20
C VAL A 161 -2.19 4.01 -3.60
N SER A 162 -2.85 2.96 -4.09
CA SER A 162 -2.59 1.58 -3.69
C SER A 162 -2.68 0.65 -4.88
N SER A 163 -1.73 -0.26 -5.00
CA SER A 163 -1.67 -1.31 -6.02
C SER A 163 -1.10 -2.57 -5.41
N ALA A 164 -1.45 -3.75 -5.94
CA ALA A 164 -0.81 -5.00 -5.55
C ALA A 164 0.68 -5.00 -5.94
N ASP A 165 1.47 -5.69 -5.14
CA ASP A 165 2.93 -5.73 -5.31
C ASP A 165 3.41 -7.00 -6.01
N LEU A 166 2.67 -8.11 -5.84
CA LEU A 166 3.02 -9.39 -6.47
C LEU A 166 1.74 -10.15 -6.81
N ARG A 167 1.69 -10.73 -8.00
CA ARG A 167 0.57 -11.58 -8.41
C ARG A 167 1.05 -12.69 -9.31
N GLY A 168 0.76 -13.94 -8.91
CA GLY A 168 1.13 -15.13 -9.68
C GLY A 168 0.95 -16.41 -8.89
N PRO A 169 1.27 -17.57 -9.51
CA PRO A 169 1.16 -18.86 -8.86
C PRO A 169 2.22 -19.03 -7.76
N MET A 170 1.83 -19.62 -6.64
CA MET A 170 2.76 -20.05 -5.59
C MET A 170 3.55 -21.25 -6.06
N LEU A 171 4.85 -21.07 -6.33
CA LEU A 171 5.72 -22.09 -6.92
C LEU A 171 6.35 -23.01 -5.88
N SER A 172 6.59 -22.50 -4.68
CA SER A 172 7.08 -23.28 -3.55
C SER A 172 6.63 -22.66 -2.23
N VAL A 173 6.61 -23.43 -1.16
CA VAL A 173 6.21 -23.01 0.16
C VAL A 173 7.06 -23.69 1.23
N ASP A 174 7.46 -22.90 2.23
CA ASP A 174 8.11 -23.35 3.46
C ASP A 174 7.29 -22.79 4.62
N THR A 175 6.33 -23.58 5.09
CA THR A 175 5.40 -23.16 6.14
C THR A 175 6.09 -22.99 7.49
N ALA A 176 7.16 -23.75 7.76
CA ALA A 176 7.92 -23.65 9.00
C ALA A 176 8.67 -22.32 9.09
N ALA A 177 9.22 -21.84 7.96
CA ALA A 177 9.89 -20.56 7.88
C ALA A 177 8.93 -19.39 7.55
N GLY A 178 7.64 -19.65 7.36
CA GLY A 178 6.65 -18.62 7.00
C GLY A 178 6.96 -17.94 5.67
N ARG A 179 7.38 -18.68 4.65
CA ARG A 179 7.78 -18.12 3.35
C ARG A 179 7.28 -18.95 2.17
N PHE A 180 7.11 -18.28 1.03
CA PHE A 180 6.73 -18.91 -0.24
C PHE A 180 7.36 -18.15 -1.41
N VAL A 181 7.33 -18.71 -2.60
CA VAL A 181 7.91 -18.13 -3.81
C VAL A 181 6.85 -17.92 -4.87
N VAL A 182 6.82 -16.72 -5.45
CA VAL A 182 6.01 -16.33 -6.60
C VAL A 182 6.92 -15.61 -7.61
N TRP A 183 6.98 -16.05 -8.87
CA TRP A 183 7.80 -15.41 -9.91
C TRP A 183 9.28 -15.22 -9.54
N GLY A 184 9.87 -16.13 -8.77
CA GLY A 184 11.27 -16.00 -8.32
C GLY A 184 11.49 -14.97 -7.21
N THR A 185 10.42 -14.35 -6.69
CA THR A 185 10.42 -13.50 -5.52
C THR A 185 10.10 -14.34 -4.29
N THR A 186 10.95 -14.30 -3.29
CA THR A 186 10.67 -14.89 -1.97
C THR A 186 9.76 -13.96 -1.18
N VAL A 187 8.59 -14.44 -0.83
CA VAL A 187 7.65 -13.72 0.04
C VAL A 187 7.79 -14.24 1.46
N THR A 188 8.06 -13.36 2.40
CA THR A 188 8.12 -13.67 3.83
C THR A 188 6.91 -13.12 4.54
N THR A 189 6.41 -13.86 5.54
CA THR A 189 5.24 -13.48 6.34
C THR A 189 5.63 -13.26 7.80
N ASP A 190 4.79 -12.57 8.54
CA ASP A 190 4.90 -12.41 10.00
C ASP A 190 3.51 -12.44 10.65
N ALA A 191 3.44 -12.29 11.96
CA ALA A 191 2.17 -12.32 12.70
C ALA A 191 1.19 -11.22 12.27
N ALA A 192 1.69 -10.11 11.70
CA ALA A 192 0.87 -9.01 11.18
C ALA A 192 0.54 -9.15 9.69
N THR A 193 0.86 -10.27 9.04
CA THR A 193 0.40 -10.54 7.68
C THR A 193 -1.11 -10.77 7.69
N VAL A 194 -1.85 -10.00 6.90
CA VAL A 194 -3.28 -10.14 6.72
C VAL A 194 -3.58 -11.29 5.78
N TRP A 195 -4.32 -12.28 6.27
CA TRP A 195 -4.85 -13.39 5.47
C TRP A 195 -6.30 -13.08 5.12
N ALA A 196 -6.55 -12.68 3.88
CA ALA A 196 -7.87 -12.17 3.47
C ALA A 196 -8.93 -13.26 3.39
N ASP A 197 -8.55 -14.45 2.93
CA ASP A 197 -9.43 -15.54 2.53
C ASP A 197 -8.85 -16.93 2.87
N ALA A 198 -7.91 -16.98 3.81
CA ALA A 198 -7.31 -18.20 4.33
C ALA A 198 -6.98 -18.04 5.81
N PRO A 199 -6.90 -19.13 6.59
CA PRO A 199 -6.46 -19.08 7.98
C PRO A 199 -4.95 -18.86 8.14
N GLY A 200 -4.17 -18.98 7.06
CA GLY A 200 -2.72 -18.81 7.05
C GLY A 200 -2.07 -19.55 5.89
N LEU A 201 -0.75 -19.43 5.80
CA LEU A 201 0.04 -19.98 4.70
C LEU A 201 -0.16 -21.49 4.50
N ALA A 202 -0.23 -22.25 5.59
CA ALA A 202 -0.36 -23.70 5.55
C ALA A 202 -1.67 -24.21 4.91
N ALA A 203 -2.69 -23.36 4.84
CA ALA A 203 -3.98 -23.73 4.25
C ALA A 203 -4.08 -23.44 2.75
N ILE A 204 -3.06 -22.83 2.16
CA ILE A 204 -3.06 -22.45 0.74
C ILE A 204 -2.36 -23.53 -0.08
N PRO A 205 -3.04 -24.17 -1.03
CA PRO A 205 -2.45 -25.19 -1.89
C PRO A 205 -1.33 -24.64 -2.79
N LEU A 206 -0.30 -25.43 -3.04
CA LEU A 206 0.73 -25.12 -4.02
C LEU A 206 0.11 -24.92 -5.40
N GLY A 207 0.59 -23.97 -6.16
CA GLY A 207 0.05 -23.59 -7.48
C GLY A 207 -1.10 -22.59 -7.44
N THR A 208 -1.67 -22.30 -6.25
CA THR A 208 -2.69 -21.25 -6.10
C THR A 208 -2.14 -19.91 -6.58
N THR A 209 -2.89 -19.20 -7.40
CA THR A 209 -2.58 -17.82 -7.77
C THR A 209 -2.85 -16.91 -6.58
N LEU A 210 -1.81 -16.24 -6.13
CA LEU A 210 -1.87 -15.28 -5.02
C LEU A 210 -1.73 -13.85 -5.52
N GLN A 211 -2.42 -12.94 -4.87
CA GLN A 211 -2.19 -11.51 -4.94
C GLN A 211 -1.68 -11.03 -3.59
N VAL A 212 -0.55 -10.36 -3.60
CA VAL A 212 0.16 -9.95 -2.40
C VAL A 212 0.38 -8.44 -2.43
N TRP A 213 0.04 -7.78 -1.36
CA TRP A 213 0.58 -6.47 -0.99
C TRP A 213 1.72 -6.71 -0.02
N GLY A 214 2.80 -5.97 -0.18
CA GLY A 214 3.98 -6.15 0.65
C GLY A 214 5.00 -5.03 0.46
N VAL A 215 5.91 -4.95 1.38
CA VAL A 215 7.01 -3.98 1.31
C VAL A 215 8.28 -4.67 0.80
N PRO A 216 8.94 -4.10 -0.21
CA PRO A 216 10.25 -4.58 -0.64
C PRO A 216 11.24 -4.57 0.52
N ALA A 217 11.98 -5.66 0.63
CA ALA A 217 13.08 -5.83 1.58
C ALA A 217 14.41 -5.92 0.82
N GLU A 218 15.21 -6.95 1.08
CA GLU A 218 16.39 -7.25 0.27
C GLU A 218 16.02 -7.57 -1.19
N PRO A 219 16.95 -7.44 -2.14
CA PRO A 219 16.70 -7.81 -3.52
C PRO A 219 16.15 -9.24 -3.65
N GLY A 220 15.00 -9.37 -4.32
CA GLY A 220 14.31 -10.66 -4.48
C GLY A 220 13.45 -11.08 -3.28
N VAL A 221 13.33 -10.24 -2.26
CA VAL A 221 12.49 -10.51 -1.07
C VAL A 221 11.40 -9.46 -0.92
N LEU A 222 10.16 -9.93 -0.70
CA LEU A 222 9.00 -9.11 -0.39
C LEU A 222 8.44 -9.52 0.98
N ARG A 223 8.29 -8.58 1.92
CA ARG A 223 7.59 -8.83 3.18
C ARG A 223 6.10 -8.60 2.98
N ALA A 224 5.31 -9.68 2.98
CA ALA A 224 3.88 -9.61 2.81
C ALA A 224 3.20 -8.82 3.95
N THR A 225 2.28 -7.95 3.58
CA THR A 225 1.40 -7.24 4.50
C THR A 225 -0.05 -7.70 4.36
N ARG A 226 -0.44 -8.19 3.14
CA ARG A 226 -1.73 -8.82 2.86
C ARG A 226 -1.57 -9.87 1.77
N VAL A 227 -2.22 -11.01 1.93
CA VAL A 227 -2.27 -12.11 0.97
C VAL A 227 -3.72 -12.45 0.67
N GLU A 228 -4.03 -12.59 -0.61
CA GLU A 228 -5.35 -13.00 -1.14
C GLU A 228 -5.17 -14.05 -2.21
N GLN A 229 -6.11 -14.99 -2.31
CA GLN A 229 -6.21 -15.92 -3.43
C GLN A 229 -6.95 -15.27 -4.61
N ARG A 230 -6.55 -15.61 -5.82
CA ARG A 230 -7.19 -15.14 -7.08
C ARG A 230 -7.42 -16.29 -8.02
N ALA A 231 -8.54 -16.29 -8.73
CA ALA A 231 -8.85 -17.33 -9.71
C ALA A 231 -7.96 -17.23 -10.97
N LEU A 232 -7.86 -16.04 -11.53
CA LEU A 232 -7.01 -15.71 -12.67
C LEU A 232 -6.47 -14.30 -12.51
N ALA A 233 -5.23 -14.08 -12.91
CA ALA A 233 -4.69 -12.74 -12.87
C ALA A 233 -3.43 -12.59 -13.72
N VAL A 234 -3.30 -11.45 -14.38
CA VAL A 234 -2.08 -11.04 -15.06
C VAL A 234 -0.94 -10.83 -14.07
N PRO A 235 0.30 -11.18 -14.42
CA PRO A 235 1.44 -11.08 -13.52
C PRO A 235 1.71 -9.65 -13.08
N ILE A 236 2.03 -9.50 -11.79
CA ILE A 236 2.60 -8.29 -11.21
C ILE A 236 3.82 -8.72 -10.43
N VAL A 237 4.94 -7.99 -10.57
CA VAL A 237 6.14 -8.25 -9.77
C VAL A 237 6.75 -6.92 -9.34
N THR A 238 6.93 -6.76 -8.02
CA THR A 238 7.66 -5.65 -7.44
C THR A 238 9.00 -6.14 -6.89
N GLY A 239 10.05 -5.37 -7.10
CA GLY A 239 11.36 -5.70 -6.56
C GLY A 239 12.43 -4.68 -6.94
N THR A 240 13.63 -4.92 -6.45
CA THR A 240 14.81 -4.11 -6.72
C THR A 240 15.45 -4.56 -8.04
N VAL A 241 15.65 -3.64 -8.95
CA VAL A 241 16.30 -3.88 -10.25
C VAL A 241 17.75 -4.27 -10.04
N GLN A 242 18.14 -5.38 -10.66
CA GLN A 242 19.49 -5.88 -10.70
C GLN A 242 19.87 -6.28 -12.14
N ASN A 243 21.15 -6.33 -12.45
CA ASN A 243 21.67 -6.79 -13.75
C ASN A 243 21.01 -6.08 -14.93
N LEU A 244 20.77 -4.77 -14.82
CA LEU A 244 20.16 -3.97 -15.89
C LEU A 244 21.04 -3.99 -17.14
N ASN A 245 20.47 -4.46 -18.25
CA ASN A 245 21.08 -4.43 -19.57
C ASN A 245 20.20 -3.56 -20.49
N THR A 246 20.67 -2.37 -20.79
CA THR A 246 19.94 -1.39 -21.61
C THR A 246 19.94 -1.76 -23.10
N THR A 247 20.96 -2.52 -23.57
CA THR A 247 21.04 -2.99 -24.95
C THR A 247 20.04 -4.11 -25.23
N LEU A 248 19.99 -5.11 -24.35
CA LEU A 248 19.03 -6.22 -24.45
C LEU A 248 17.66 -5.86 -23.90
N ARG A 249 17.53 -4.71 -23.23
CA ARG A 249 16.32 -4.23 -22.53
C ARG A 249 15.80 -5.29 -21.55
N THR A 250 16.71 -5.78 -20.70
CA THR A 250 16.42 -6.76 -19.66
C THR A 250 16.97 -6.33 -18.32
N PHE A 251 16.38 -6.81 -17.25
CA PHE A 251 16.90 -6.74 -15.88
C PHE A 251 16.40 -7.95 -15.07
N THR A 252 16.86 -8.10 -13.84
CA THR A 252 16.35 -9.13 -12.94
C THR A 252 15.64 -8.51 -11.73
N LEU A 253 14.58 -9.18 -11.27
CA LEU A 253 13.91 -8.96 -9.99
C LEU A 253 14.03 -10.27 -9.20
N GLY A 254 14.96 -10.32 -8.25
CA GLY A 254 15.31 -11.57 -7.59
C GLY A 254 15.71 -12.66 -8.59
N GLY A 255 15.03 -13.81 -8.57
CA GLY A 255 15.28 -14.92 -9.49
C GLY A 255 14.60 -14.78 -10.86
N LEU A 256 13.83 -13.71 -11.11
CA LEU A 256 13.08 -13.51 -12.34
C LEU A 256 13.85 -12.61 -13.32
N THR A 257 14.07 -13.08 -14.56
CA THR A 257 14.49 -12.21 -15.65
C THR A 257 13.28 -11.50 -16.27
N VAL A 258 13.34 -10.20 -16.39
CA VAL A 258 12.32 -9.34 -16.99
C VAL A 258 12.82 -8.80 -18.32
N ASN A 259 12.01 -8.93 -19.37
CA ASN A 259 12.23 -8.28 -20.66
C ASN A 259 11.26 -7.10 -20.76
N TYR A 260 11.83 -5.88 -20.83
CA TYR A 260 11.06 -4.64 -20.94
C TYR A 260 11.16 -3.97 -22.33
N GLY A 261 11.55 -4.76 -23.34
CA GLY A 261 11.76 -4.28 -24.71
C GLY A 261 10.56 -3.55 -25.32
N LEU A 262 9.35 -4.01 -24.99
CA LEU A 262 8.08 -3.45 -25.47
C LEU A 262 7.30 -2.71 -24.36
N ALA A 263 7.86 -2.57 -23.17
CA ALA A 263 7.16 -1.97 -22.05
C ALA A 263 7.08 -0.44 -22.17
N VAL A 264 5.95 0.09 -21.72
CA VAL A 264 5.83 1.51 -21.37
C VAL A 264 6.60 1.75 -20.07
N LEU A 265 7.47 2.74 -20.06
CA LEU A 265 8.11 3.21 -18.82
C LEU A 265 7.24 4.31 -18.22
N GLY A 266 6.94 4.20 -16.92
CA GLY A 266 6.15 5.23 -16.22
C GLY A 266 6.86 6.59 -16.22
N ASN A 267 6.08 7.68 -16.26
CA ASN A 267 6.57 9.07 -16.44
C ASN A 267 7.62 9.50 -15.40
N ALA A 268 7.70 8.86 -14.24
CA ALA A 268 8.75 9.16 -13.27
C ALA A 268 10.16 8.80 -13.76
N PHE A 269 10.28 7.94 -14.78
CA PHE A 269 11.55 7.63 -15.43
C PHE A 269 12.01 8.69 -16.44
N ASP A 270 11.17 9.69 -16.76
CA ASP A 270 11.56 10.83 -17.59
C ASP A 270 12.61 11.71 -16.87
N SER A 271 12.53 11.80 -15.54
CA SER A 271 13.44 12.58 -14.71
C SER A 271 14.55 11.75 -14.04
N THR A 272 14.30 10.46 -13.80
CA THR A 272 15.25 9.56 -13.13
C THR A 272 15.28 8.24 -13.89
N PRO A 273 16.29 8.02 -14.74
CA PRO A 273 16.36 6.81 -15.56
C PRO A 273 16.33 5.52 -14.75
N LEU A 274 15.76 4.46 -15.34
CA LEU A 274 15.79 3.12 -14.77
C LEU A 274 17.24 2.70 -14.52
N ALA A 275 17.55 2.28 -13.31
CA ALA A 275 18.90 1.93 -12.86
C ALA A 275 18.88 0.73 -11.91
N ASN A 276 20.05 0.07 -11.77
CA ASN A 276 20.24 -0.92 -10.71
C ASN A 276 20.00 -0.28 -9.33
N GLY A 277 19.32 -1.00 -8.44
CA GLY A 277 18.92 -0.51 -7.12
C GLY A 277 17.57 0.22 -7.09
N ALA A 278 17.00 0.60 -8.25
CA ALA A 278 15.65 1.16 -8.29
C ALA A 278 14.62 0.10 -7.89
N ILE A 279 13.66 0.47 -7.05
CA ILE A 279 12.51 -0.38 -6.74
C ILE A 279 11.41 -0.09 -7.75
N VAL A 280 11.02 -1.13 -8.49
CA VAL A 280 10.03 -1.01 -9.56
C VAL A 280 8.88 -2.01 -9.37
N ARG A 281 7.73 -1.66 -9.93
CA ARG A 281 6.62 -2.58 -10.18
C ARG A 281 6.49 -2.81 -11.68
N VAL A 282 6.45 -4.08 -12.09
CA VAL A 282 6.22 -4.46 -13.47
C VAL A 282 4.88 -5.18 -13.61
N ARG A 283 4.23 -4.99 -14.76
CA ARG A 283 3.01 -5.70 -15.14
C ARG A 283 3.20 -6.38 -16.49
N ALA A 284 2.70 -7.58 -16.64
CA ALA A 284 2.70 -8.33 -17.89
C ALA A 284 1.27 -8.68 -18.26
N ASP A 285 1.00 -8.79 -19.56
CA ASP A 285 -0.34 -9.14 -20.05
C ASP A 285 -0.58 -10.66 -20.06
N VAL A 286 0.50 -11.42 -20.15
CA VAL A 286 0.47 -12.89 -20.22
C VAL A 286 1.56 -13.48 -19.35
N ALA A 287 1.22 -14.54 -18.63
CA ALA A 287 2.19 -15.38 -17.92
C ALA A 287 2.83 -16.36 -18.89
N ALA A 288 4.12 -16.20 -19.18
CA ALA A 288 4.89 -17.14 -19.97
C ALA A 288 6.02 -17.73 -19.12
N LEU A 289 5.97 -19.02 -18.85
CA LEU A 289 7.06 -19.79 -18.26
C LEU A 289 7.25 -21.08 -19.12
N PRO A 290 8.49 -21.55 -19.28
CA PRO A 290 9.75 -21.00 -18.80
C PRO A 290 10.31 -19.91 -19.72
N GLY A 291 11.02 -18.92 -19.14
CA GLY A 291 11.70 -17.85 -19.87
C GLY A 291 11.62 -16.50 -19.16
N PRO A 292 12.19 -15.45 -19.76
CA PRO A 292 12.03 -14.08 -19.25
C PRO A 292 10.56 -13.67 -19.28
N LEU A 293 10.11 -12.98 -18.23
CA LEU A 293 8.79 -12.37 -18.23
C LEU A 293 8.82 -11.11 -19.11
N THR A 294 8.08 -11.16 -20.23
CA THR A 294 7.88 -9.97 -21.07
C THR A 294 6.80 -9.11 -20.43
N VAL A 295 7.16 -7.85 -20.15
CA VAL A 295 6.27 -6.91 -19.44
C VAL A 295 5.77 -5.82 -20.36
N SER A 296 4.56 -5.35 -20.11
CA SER A 296 3.92 -4.25 -20.82
C SER A 296 4.12 -2.90 -20.12
N LEU A 297 4.40 -2.91 -18.80
CA LEU A 297 4.59 -1.71 -18.01
C LEU A 297 5.72 -1.90 -16.99
N VAL A 298 6.58 -0.89 -16.87
CA VAL A 298 7.53 -0.73 -15.77
C VAL A 298 7.29 0.63 -15.12
N GLN A 299 7.03 0.66 -13.83
CA GLN A 299 6.82 1.91 -13.10
C GLN A 299 7.60 1.89 -11.78
N PRO A 300 8.07 3.04 -11.26
CA PRO A 300 8.64 3.08 -9.93
C PRO A 300 7.61 2.58 -8.92
N TRP A 301 8.07 1.78 -7.98
CA TRP A 301 7.28 1.51 -6.79
C TRP A 301 7.22 2.80 -5.97
N TYR A 302 6.19 3.12 -5.31
CA TYR A 302 5.95 4.36 -4.56
C TYR A 302 7.20 5.24 -4.35
N PRO A 303 7.46 6.25 -5.21
CA PRO A 303 8.67 7.05 -5.12
C PRO A 303 8.69 7.89 -3.82
N VAL A 304 9.84 7.85 -3.13
CA VAL A 304 10.11 8.67 -1.96
C VAL A 304 10.75 9.99 -2.41
N PRO A 305 10.20 11.17 -2.04
CA PRO A 305 10.81 12.44 -2.42
C PRO A 305 12.19 12.61 -1.74
N ALA A 306 13.19 13.02 -2.52
CA ALA A 306 14.54 13.33 -2.01
C ALA A 306 14.73 14.82 -1.66
N ILE A 307 13.65 15.60 -1.69
CA ILE A 307 13.67 17.06 -1.50
C ILE A 307 13.91 17.37 -0.03
N THR A 308 14.95 18.17 0.24
CA THR A 308 15.25 18.63 1.62
C THR A 308 14.10 19.44 2.19
N GLY A 309 13.77 19.19 3.46
CA GLY A 309 12.68 19.84 4.19
C GLY A 309 11.35 19.11 4.11
N VAL A 310 11.15 18.13 3.22
CA VAL A 310 9.90 17.40 3.11
C VAL A 310 9.76 16.38 4.24
N ALA A 311 8.59 16.34 4.86
CA ALA A 311 8.23 15.34 5.86
C ALA A 311 7.92 13.99 5.20
N VAL A 312 8.54 12.92 5.68
CA VAL A 312 8.39 11.56 5.13
C VAL A 312 8.16 10.55 6.24
N GLN A 313 7.23 9.63 5.99
CA GLN A 313 7.02 8.44 6.79
C GLN A 313 7.16 7.18 5.95
N LEU A 314 7.94 6.22 6.41
CA LEU A 314 8.15 4.94 5.76
C LEU A 314 7.85 3.78 6.71
N GLY A 315 7.03 2.84 6.24
CA GLY A 315 6.85 1.54 6.88
C GLY A 315 7.49 0.46 6.03
N GLY A 316 8.51 -0.19 6.54
CA GLY A 316 9.27 -1.17 5.76
C GLY A 316 10.16 -2.05 6.61
N VAL A 317 11.04 -2.75 5.95
CA VAL A 317 12.05 -3.62 6.56
C VAL A 317 13.40 -2.91 6.51
N ILE A 318 14.16 -2.97 7.59
CA ILE A 318 15.53 -2.46 7.64
C ILE A 318 16.43 -3.34 6.75
N THR A 319 17.24 -2.69 5.93
CA THR A 319 18.30 -3.30 5.12
C THR A 319 19.59 -2.47 5.22
N ASP A 320 20.72 -3.07 4.90
CA ASP A 320 22.03 -2.41 4.93
C ASP A 320 22.33 -1.74 6.29
N TYR A 321 22.01 -2.41 7.37
CA TYR A 321 22.17 -1.86 8.72
C TYR A 321 23.65 -1.74 9.13
N ALA A 322 24.14 -0.52 9.24
CA ALA A 322 25.48 -0.22 9.77
C ALA A 322 25.44 0.45 11.15
N GLY A 323 24.24 0.63 11.74
CA GLY A 323 23.99 1.28 13.01
C GLY A 323 22.77 2.17 12.95
N SER A 324 22.31 2.72 14.10
CA SER A 324 21.12 3.59 14.15
C SER A 324 21.25 4.85 13.29
N GLY A 325 22.46 5.31 13.02
CA GLY A 325 22.73 6.48 12.15
C GLY A 325 22.79 6.15 10.67
N SER A 326 22.78 4.88 10.25
CA SER A 326 22.91 4.50 8.84
C SER A 326 22.32 3.12 8.57
N PHE A 327 21.17 3.10 7.93
CA PHE A 327 20.49 1.91 7.38
C PHE A 327 19.54 2.34 6.26
N ARG A 328 18.84 1.40 5.65
CA ARG A 328 17.84 1.70 4.62
C ARG A 328 16.47 1.17 5.00
N VAL A 329 15.46 1.92 4.58
CA VAL A 329 14.05 1.49 4.56
C VAL A 329 13.47 1.85 3.21
N LEU A 330 12.93 0.87 2.49
CA LEU A 330 12.40 1.05 1.14
C LEU A 330 13.42 1.73 0.19
N GLY A 331 14.69 1.34 0.28
CA GLY A 331 15.79 1.91 -0.51
C GLY A 331 16.25 3.31 -0.08
N THR A 332 15.53 3.98 0.83
CA THR A 332 15.88 5.31 1.34
C THR A 332 16.89 5.20 2.47
N THR A 333 17.96 5.98 2.41
CA THR A 333 18.93 6.09 3.51
C THR A 333 18.31 6.78 4.70
N VAL A 334 18.47 6.19 5.89
CA VAL A 334 17.83 6.61 7.13
C VAL A 334 18.91 6.86 8.19
N ASP A 335 18.77 7.98 8.90
CA ASP A 335 19.51 8.28 10.13
C ASP A 335 18.51 8.46 11.27
N ALA A 336 18.51 7.49 12.18
CA ALA A 336 17.68 7.45 13.37
C ALA A 336 18.49 7.61 14.67
N SER A 337 19.71 8.17 14.59
CA SER A 337 20.62 8.33 15.73
C SER A 337 20.00 9.20 16.86
N SER A 338 19.08 10.12 16.49
CA SER A 338 18.37 11.02 17.42
C SER A 338 16.90 10.66 17.59
N ALA A 339 16.45 9.50 17.05
CA ALA A 339 15.04 9.14 17.05
C ALA A 339 14.54 8.67 18.41
N GLN A 340 13.30 9.02 18.73
CA GLN A 340 12.55 8.37 19.80
C GLN A 340 12.16 6.94 19.31
N ILE A 341 12.73 5.91 19.91
CA ILE A 341 12.47 4.52 19.57
C ILE A 341 11.40 3.95 20.48
N THR A 342 10.39 3.29 19.90
CA THR A 342 9.27 2.65 20.58
C THR A 342 8.97 1.28 19.96
N GLY A 343 8.08 0.50 20.60
CA GLY A 343 7.65 -0.81 20.09
C GLY A 343 8.62 -1.97 20.36
N GLY A 344 9.73 -1.72 21.01
CA GLY A 344 10.74 -2.72 21.39
C GLY A 344 12.04 -2.06 21.86
N PRO A 345 13.01 -2.85 22.32
CA PRO A 345 14.30 -2.34 22.78
C PRO A 345 15.13 -1.77 21.61
N PRO A 346 15.79 -0.60 21.78
CA PRO A 346 16.62 0.01 20.72
C PRO A 346 17.71 -0.91 20.16
N GLY A 347 18.26 -1.80 21.00
CA GLY A 347 19.28 -2.77 20.59
C GLY A 347 18.78 -3.88 19.67
N SER A 348 17.47 -3.93 19.37
CA SER A 348 16.88 -4.89 18.41
C SER A 348 16.88 -4.38 16.97
N LEU A 349 17.41 -3.17 16.69
CA LEU A 349 17.55 -2.69 15.32
C LEU A 349 18.58 -3.54 14.57
N GLY A 350 18.26 -3.89 13.33
CA GLY A 350 19.10 -4.72 12.47
C GLY A 350 18.38 -5.09 11.18
N ASP A 351 19.09 -5.72 10.26
CA ASP A 351 18.50 -6.20 9.01
C ASP A 351 17.33 -7.16 9.26
N GLY A 352 16.29 -7.06 8.46
CA GLY A 352 15.09 -7.86 8.58
C GLY A 352 14.06 -7.37 9.61
N VAL A 353 14.39 -6.40 10.45
CA VAL A 353 13.46 -5.79 11.41
C VAL A 353 12.47 -4.89 10.67
N LYS A 354 11.17 -5.10 10.90
CA LYS A 354 10.12 -4.24 10.34
C LYS A 354 9.91 -3.03 11.24
N VAL A 355 9.97 -1.85 10.64
CA VAL A 355 9.88 -0.57 11.33
C VAL A 355 8.92 0.39 10.65
N GLU A 356 8.45 1.37 11.41
CA GLU A 356 7.83 2.61 10.94
C GLU A 356 8.75 3.75 11.36
N VAL A 357 9.20 4.56 10.40
CA VAL A 357 10.07 5.71 10.63
C VAL A 357 9.39 6.98 10.15
N ALA A 358 9.53 8.07 10.90
CA ALA A 358 8.99 9.37 10.57
C ALA A 358 10.04 10.45 10.82
N GLY A 359 10.20 11.36 9.87
CA GLY A 359 11.23 12.40 9.94
C GLY A 359 11.19 13.35 8.75
N ILE A 360 12.27 14.09 8.59
CA ILE A 360 12.44 15.11 7.56
C ILE A 360 13.58 14.72 6.64
N MET A 361 13.37 14.84 5.33
CA MET A 361 14.44 14.64 4.35
C MET A 361 15.48 15.76 4.44
N ALA A 362 16.74 15.39 4.47
CA ALA A 362 17.88 16.31 4.44
C ALA A 362 19.00 15.72 3.58
N ASN A 363 19.29 16.37 2.45
CA ASN A 363 20.36 15.96 1.54
C ASN A 363 20.26 14.47 1.13
N GLY A 364 19.05 13.98 0.82
CA GLY A 364 18.81 12.60 0.40
C GLY A 364 18.81 11.56 1.54
N VAL A 365 18.94 11.99 2.80
CA VAL A 365 18.85 11.15 4.00
C VAL A 365 17.61 11.51 4.79
N LEU A 366 16.83 10.52 5.19
CA LEU A 366 15.70 10.71 6.10
C LEU A 366 16.23 10.83 7.54
N LYS A 367 16.19 12.04 8.10
CA LYS A 367 16.51 12.31 9.50
C LYS A 367 15.30 12.01 10.35
N VAL A 368 15.35 10.90 11.06
CA VAL A 368 14.21 10.34 11.78
C VAL A 368 14.09 10.94 13.18
N SER A 369 12.89 11.43 13.51
CA SER A 369 12.53 11.86 14.87
C SER A 369 11.78 10.77 15.65
N LYS A 370 11.02 9.91 14.96
CA LYS A 370 10.27 8.80 15.56
C LYS A 370 10.54 7.50 14.82
N LEU A 371 10.87 6.44 15.55
CA LEU A 371 11.02 5.09 15.05
C LEU A 371 10.20 4.13 15.92
N LYS A 372 9.35 3.34 15.27
CA LYS A 372 8.58 2.30 15.95
C LYS A 372 8.92 0.93 15.38
N LEU A 373 9.41 0.03 16.24
CA LEU A 373 9.59 -1.37 15.88
C LEU A 373 8.22 -2.04 15.74
N ARG A 374 8.01 -2.71 14.62
CA ARG A 374 6.72 -3.37 14.30
C ARG A 374 6.81 -4.89 14.31
N ASN A 375 7.96 -5.43 13.92
CA ASN A 375 8.24 -6.85 14.01
C ASN A 375 9.74 -7.08 14.11
N ILE A 376 10.14 -7.80 15.15
CA ILE A 376 11.50 -8.26 15.35
C ILE A 376 11.52 -9.75 14.99
N PRO A 377 12.35 -10.19 14.04
CA PRO A 377 12.43 -11.60 13.66
C PRO A 377 12.58 -12.52 14.87
N GLY A 378 11.72 -13.54 14.97
CA GLY A 378 11.71 -14.49 16.09
C GLY A 378 11.07 -14.00 17.40
N THR A 379 10.76 -12.70 17.54
CA THR A 379 10.17 -12.13 18.77
C THR A 379 8.76 -11.59 18.55
N GLY A 380 8.44 -11.13 17.32
CA GLY A 380 7.16 -10.51 17.00
C GLY A 380 7.14 -8.98 17.21
N GLY A 381 5.97 -8.42 17.47
CA GLY A 381 5.79 -6.97 17.62
C GLY A 381 4.45 -6.59 18.28
N PRO A 382 4.21 -5.29 18.49
CA PRO A 382 2.98 -4.78 19.07
C PRO A 382 1.78 -4.99 18.14
N ALA A 383 0.54 -4.87 18.69
CA ALA A 383 -0.70 -4.89 17.92
C ALA A 383 -0.60 -3.99 16.67
N ALA A 384 -0.96 -4.58 15.52
CA ALA A 384 -0.70 -3.97 14.21
C ALA A 384 -1.89 -3.19 13.68
N PHE A 385 -3.13 -3.57 14.07
CA PHE A 385 -4.36 -3.10 13.43
C PHE A 385 -5.24 -2.32 14.38
N THR A 386 -5.89 -1.26 13.85
CA THR A 386 -6.82 -0.41 14.61
C THR A 386 -8.01 -0.05 13.75
N LEU A 387 -9.22 -0.27 14.28
CA LEU A 387 -10.47 0.18 13.68
C LEU A 387 -11.11 1.24 14.57
N ILE A 388 -11.53 2.35 13.96
CA ILE A 388 -12.21 3.43 14.67
C ILE A 388 -13.54 3.70 13.96
N GLY A 389 -14.66 3.47 14.64
CA GLY A 389 -15.98 3.67 14.02
C GLY A 389 -17.12 3.18 14.88
N THR A 390 -18.26 3.01 14.26
CA THR A 390 -19.46 2.43 14.85
C THR A 390 -19.58 0.95 14.51
N VAL A 391 -20.07 0.18 15.44
CA VAL A 391 -20.41 -1.24 15.24
C VAL A 391 -21.58 -1.34 14.30
N GLY A 392 -21.41 -2.11 13.24
CA GLY A 392 -22.47 -2.49 12.30
C GLY A 392 -22.60 -4.00 12.17
N ASN A 393 -23.68 -4.47 11.58
CA ASN A 393 -23.94 -5.88 11.32
C ASN A 393 -23.66 -6.78 12.56
N PHE A 394 -24.05 -6.29 13.74
CA PHE A 394 -23.80 -7.00 14.98
C PHE A 394 -24.71 -8.22 15.10
N VAL A 395 -24.09 -9.38 15.21
CA VAL A 395 -24.75 -10.67 15.50
C VAL A 395 -24.41 -11.12 16.93
N SER A 396 -23.14 -11.02 17.28
CA SER A 396 -22.60 -11.39 18.59
C SER A 396 -21.20 -10.78 18.75
N PRO A 397 -20.56 -10.84 19.94
CA PRO A 397 -19.16 -10.46 20.10
C PRO A 397 -18.19 -11.19 19.15
N ALA A 398 -18.54 -12.41 18.69
CA ALA A 398 -17.74 -13.15 17.71
C ALA A 398 -17.98 -12.71 16.25
N SER A 399 -19.02 -11.90 15.99
CA SER A 399 -19.39 -11.53 14.62
C SER A 399 -20.06 -10.17 14.57
N PHE A 400 -19.30 -9.17 14.22
CA PHE A 400 -19.77 -7.82 13.92
C PHE A 400 -18.80 -7.14 12.95
N GLN A 401 -19.09 -5.91 12.56
CA GLN A 401 -18.22 -5.13 11.68
C GLN A 401 -17.95 -3.75 12.26
N VAL A 402 -16.76 -3.22 11.97
CA VAL A 402 -16.43 -1.81 12.15
C VAL A 402 -15.84 -1.29 10.84
N ARG A 403 -16.47 -0.27 10.25
CA ARG A 403 -16.08 0.26 8.91
C ARG A 403 -16.07 -0.82 7.82
N GLY A 404 -16.97 -1.80 7.88
CA GLY A 404 -17.02 -2.91 6.92
C GLY A 404 -16.01 -4.03 7.15
N GLN A 405 -15.04 -3.85 8.07
CA GLN A 405 -14.09 -4.88 8.45
C GLN A 405 -14.75 -5.83 9.45
N PRO A 406 -14.82 -7.15 9.17
CA PRO A 406 -15.27 -8.14 10.13
C PRO A 406 -14.36 -8.20 11.37
N VAL A 407 -14.97 -8.40 12.54
CA VAL A 407 -14.31 -8.43 13.83
C VAL A 407 -14.85 -9.60 14.67
N ASP A 408 -13.94 -10.27 15.33
CA ASP A 408 -14.21 -11.24 16.41
C ASP A 408 -13.58 -10.73 17.72
N ALA A 409 -14.42 -10.39 18.70
CA ALA A 409 -14.06 -9.97 20.05
C ALA A 409 -14.58 -10.96 21.11
N SER A 410 -14.76 -12.24 20.75
CA SER A 410 -15.24 -13.29 21.66
C SER A 410 -14.13 -13.92 22.50
N GLY A 411 -12.86 -13.63 22.22
CA GLY A 411 -11.73 -14.17 22.96
C GLY A 411 -11.79 -13.84 24.45
N ALA A 412 -11.48 -14.78 25.31
CA ALA A 412 -11.51 -14.61 26.77
C ALA A 412 -10.49 -13.56 27.27
N SER A 413 -9.46 -13.25 26.46
CA SER A 413 -8.41 -12.26 26.75
C SER A 413 -8.73 -10.85 26.23
N VAL A 414 -9.87 -10.64 25.57
CA VAL A 414 -10.25 -9.33 25.06
C VAL A 414 -10.47 -8.36 26.20
N VAL A 415 -9.76 -7.23 26.16
CA VAL A 415 -9.88 -6.15 27.13
C VAL A 415 -10.93 -5.15 26.67
N PHE A 416 -11.96 -4.91 27.50
CA PHE A 416 -12.96 -3.88 27.25
C PHE A 416 -12.64 -2.63 28.09
N GLY A 417 -12.48 -1.47 27.41
CA GLY A 417 -12.25 -0.16 28.05
C GLY A 417 -13.48 0.73 27.96
N ASN A 418 -13.74 1.53 28.97
CA ASN A 418 -14.89 2.46 29.08
C ASN A 418 -16.26 1.75 28.97
N GLY A 419 -16.31 0.45 29.24
CA GLY A 419 -17.52 -0.39 29.13
C GLY A 419 -17.18 -1.85 29.29
N THR A 420 -18.15 -2.72 28.96
CA THR A 420 -18.04 -4.17 29.07
C THR A 420 -18.52 -4.83 27.76
N ALA A 421 -18.34 -6.14 27.62
CA ALA A 421 -18.87 -6.89 26.49
C ALA A 421 -20.40 -6.71 26.29
N ALA A 422 -21.14 -6.47 27.37
CA ALA A 422 -22.59 -6.24 27.32
C ALA A 422 -22.97 -4.92 26.62
N ASN A 423 -22.05 -3.95 26.52
CA ASN A 423 -22.28 -2.69 25.82
C ASN A 423 -22.00 -2.81 24.30
N LEU A 424 -21.47 -3.95 23.84
CA LEU A 424 -21.18 -4.18 22.44
C LEU A 424 -22.47 -4.52 21.68
N GLY A 425 -22.83 -3.66 20.73
CA GLY A 425 -24.03 -3.78 19.93
C GLY A 425 -24.04 -2.82 18.76
N SER A 426 -24.99 -2.98 17.85
CA SER A 426 -25.12 -2.10 16.68
C SER A 426 -25.24 -0.63 17.09
N GLY A 427 -24.45 0.23 16.44
CA GLY A 427 -24.41 1.67 16.72
C GLY A 427 -23.42 2.07 17.82
N ALA A 428 -22.85 1.13 18.59
CA ALA A 428 -21.83 1.46 19.58
C ALA A 428 -20.58 2.07 18.91
N ALA A 429 -20.13 3.22 19.40
CA ALA A 429 -18.91 3.85 18.93
C ALA A 429 -17.70 3.22 19.63
N VAL A 430 -16.78 2.65 18.85
CA VAL A 430 -15.66 1.88 19.38
C VAL A 430 -14.34 2.20 18.71
N THR A 431 -13.25 1.93 19.42
CA THR A 431 -11.92 1.68 18.88
C THR A 431 -11.58 0.22 19.16
N VAL A 432 -11.33 -0.56 18.12
CA VAL A 432 -10.94 -1.97 18.22
C VAL A 432 -9.49 -2.09 17.78
N SER A 433 -8.67 -2.80 18.54
CA SER A 433 -7.29 -3.13 18.15
C SER A 433 -7.01 -4.62 18.28
N GLY A 434 -6.11 -5.13 17.45
CA GLY A 434 -5.66 -6.51 17.43
C GLY A 434 -4.41 -6.69 16.58
N SER A 435 -3.77 -7.83 16.71
CA SER A 435 -2.50 -8.14 16.02
C SER A 435 -2.67 -9.04 14.79
N GLN A 436 -3.85 -9.64 14.58
CA GLN A 436 -4.08 -10.64 13.53
C GLN A 436 -5.37 -10.40 12.75
N ILE A 437 -5.30 -10.60 11.43
CA ILE A 437 -6.48 -10.73 10.56
C ILE A 437 -6.39 -12.08 9.84
N VAL A 438 -7.36 -12.95 10.10
CA VAL A 438 -7.43 -14.34 9.65
C VAL A 438 -8.77 -14.57 8.97
N ASN A 439 -8.79 -15.17 7.79
CA ASN A 439 -10.00 -15.29 6.96
C ASN A 439 -10.75 -13.95 6.82
N GLY A 440 -10.00 -12.86 6.65
CA GLY A 440 -10.57 -11.52 6.56
C GLY A 440 -11.16 -10.96 7.86
N THR A 441 -11.08 -11.66 8.99
CA THR A 441 -11.64 -11.23 10.29
C THR A 441 -10.54 -10.74 11.22
N LEU A 442 -10.66 -9.53 11.75
CA LEU A 442 -9.78 -9.00 12.80
C LEU A 442 -10.08 -9.71 14.13
N ILE A 443 -9.08 -10.36 14.68
CA ILE A 443 -9.13 -10.93 16.02
C ILE A 443 -8.82 -9.80 17.01
N ALA A 444 -9.84 -9.38 17.75
CA ALA A 444 -9.71 -8.26 18.67
C ALA A 444 -8.95 -8.67 19.93
N GLU A 445 -8.05 -7.81 20.38
CA GLU A 445 -7.37 -7.88 21.67
C GLU A 445 -7.93 -6.84 22.64
N GLN A 446 -8.40 -5.72 22.10
CA GLN A 446 -8.97 -4.63 22.87
C GLN A 446 -10.16 -3.99 22.14
N VAL A 447 -11.20 -3.65 22.89
CA VAL A 447 -12.35 -2.85 22.45
C VAL A 447 -12.54 -1.70 23.45
N VAL A 448 -12.40 -0.46 22.99
CA VAL A 448 -12.60 0.74 23.81
C VAL A 448 -13.84 1.48 23.32
N PHE A 449 -14.84 1.66 24.18
CA PHE A 449 -16.03 2.46 23.88
C PHE A 449 -15.69 3.95 23.95
N ARG A 450 -16.31 4.75 23.06
CA ARG A 450 -16.01 6.18 22.85
C ARG A 450 -17.21 7.03 23.18
#